data_7fee3fbc0666d0b5038422469fd77e85
#
_entry.id   7fee3fbc0666d0b5038422469fd77e85
#
_cell.length_a   1.000
_cell.length_b   1.000
_cell.length_c   1.000
_cell.angle_alpha   90.00
_cell.angle_beta   90.00
_cell.angle_gamma   90.00
#
_symmetry.space_group_name_H-M   'P 1'
#
loop_
_entity.id
_entity.type
_entity.pdbx_description
1 polymer ?
#
loop_
_entity_poly.entity_id
_entity_poly.type
_entity_poly.pdbx_seq_one_letter_code
_entity_poly.pdbx_strand_id
1 'polypeptide(L)'
;GHQKVALELAFRGVIAGYTELVVTPTTPSLRRLYLHARHLDVQRVLCNGHEAAFEYVDAYAIHDLHDIHGHAQAKRDMFVAASRAADGELCITLPEAARPEPLPDGGNQDEGHTPITVHVEYVLEDVHEALQVVVPTADAPYRVPHLYTRPKGPNSARCWVPCVDTLWDRCTWELEFVVPRRLTVERADGDDDVPEVFVIGTGELTEHAVHPHDPEKSVFYYTQPVATSAQHMAFCAGAFVLARHSPTGAPVELSHIHSGRARR
;
A
#
# COMPACT_ATOMS: atom_id res chain seq x y z
N GLY A 1 9.16 14.92 2.59
CA GLY A 1 7.80 14.35 2.63
C GLY A 1 7.69 13.21 3.62
N HIS A 2 6.46 12.91 4.00
CA HIS A 2 6.11 11.79 4.88
C HIS A 2 4.86 11.11 4.31
N GLN A 3 4.78 9.78 4.41
CA GLN A 3 3.60 9.03 4.03
C GLN A 3 3.25 7.99 5.10
N LYS A 4 1.99 7.99 5.53
CA LYS A 4 1.39 6.96 6.37
C LYS A 4 0.47 6.09 5.51
N VAL A 5 0.47 4.79 5.74
CA VAL A 5 -0.43 3.83 5.11
C VAL A 5 -1.05 2.96 6.19
N ALA A 6 -2.36 2.82 6.18
CA ALA A 6 -3.09 1.90 7.05
C ALA A 6 -3.93 0.96 6.18
N LEU A 7 -3.73 -0.35 6.33
CA LEU A 7 -4.43 -1.39 5.57
C LEU A 7 -5.02 -2.45 6.48
N GLU A 8 -6.30 -2.74 6.30
CA GLU A 8 -6.91 -3.95 6.83
C GLU A 8 -6.75 -5.06 5.80
N LEU A 9 -5.85 -5.99 6.09
CA LEU A 9 -5.46 -7.06 5.18
C LEU A 9 -6.42 -8.26 5.30
N ALA A 10 -6.95 -8.70 4.18
CA ALA A 10 -7.77 -9.88 4.06
C ALA A 10 -7.10 -10.93 3.18
N PHE A 11 -7.12 -12.21 3.60
CA PHE A 11 -6.62 -13.32 2.78
C PHE A 11 -7.66 -13.83 1.78
N ARG A 12 -8.91 -13.38 1.92
CA ARG A 12 -10.00 -13.56 0.96
C ARG A 12 -10.85 -12.31 0.97
N GLY A 13 -11.26 -11.85 -0.20
CA GLY A 13 -12.09 -10.66 -0.36
C GLY A 13 -11.29 -9.38 -0.50
N VAL A 14 -11.78 -8.33 0.09
CA VAL A 14 -11.37 -6.95 -0.14
C VAL A 14 -10.34 -6.52 0.89
N ILE A 15 -9.29 -5.84 0.47
CA ILE A 15 -8.36 -5.12 1.32
C ILE A 15 -8.77 -3.65 1.29
N ALA A 16 -9.03 -3.07 2.44
CA ALA A 16 -9.43 -1.67 2.56
C ALA A 16 -8.43 -0.89 3.40
N GLY A 17 -8.33 0.40 3.17
CA GLY A 17 -7.46 1.24 3.97
C GLY A 17 -7.41 2.68 3.49
N TYR A 18 -6.42 3.39 4.01
CA TYR A 18 -6.14 4.76 3.60
C TYR A 18 -4.64 5.02 3.55
N THR A 19 -4.29 6.09 2.86
CA THR A 19 -2.95 6.67 2.93
C THR A 19 -3.03 8.17 3.21
N GLU A 20 -2.08 8.69 3.98
CA GLU A 20 -1.88 10.11 4.22
C GLU A 20 -0.50 10.53 3.75
N LEU A 21 -0.45 11.52 2.87
CA LEU A 21 0.79 12.08 2.35
C LEU A 21 0.93 13.52 2.83
N VAL A 22 2.08 13.85 3.40
CA VAL A 22 2.46 15.23 3.71
C VAL A 22 3.34 15.74 2.59
N VAL A 23 2.80 16.62 1.77
CA VAL A 23 3.47 17.21 0.60
C VAL A 23 3.74 18.69 0.82
N THR A 24 4.93 19.15 0.46
CA THR A 24 5.30 20.56 0.52
C THR A 24 5.23 21.16 -0.87
N PRO A 25 4.29 22.08 -1.13
CA PRO A 25 4.17 22.71 -2.43
C PRO A 25 5.40 23.59 -2.74
N THR A 26 5.84 23.57 -3.98
CA THR A 26 6.93 24.42 -4.48
C THR A 26 6.44 25.73 -5.09
N THR A 27 5.12 25.89 -5.26
CA THR A 27 4.51 27.05 -5.88
C THR A 27 3.19 27.41 -5.21
N PRO A 28 2.92 28.73 -4.98
CA PRO A 28 1.66 29.18 -4.39
C PRO A 28 0.46 29.01 -5.32
N SER A 29 0.71 28.80 -6.60
CA SER A 29 -0.33 28.64 -7.61
C SER A 29 -0.83 27.22 -7.76
N LEU A 30 -0.36 26.25 -6.93
CA LEU A 30 -0.81 24.86 -6.98
C LEU A 30 -2.32 24.78 -6.79
N ARG A 31 -2.99 24.13 -7.73
CA ARG A 31 -4.45 23.91 -7.71
C ARG A 31 -4.80 22.44 -7.86
N ARG A 32 -3.90 21.67 -8.43
CA ARG A 32 -4.07 20.23 -8.66
C ARG A 32 -2.84 19.49 -8.18
N LEU A 33 -3.07 18.34 -7.57
CA LEU A 33 -2.05 17.39 -7.17
C LEU A 33 -2.31 16.08 -7.92
N TYR A 34 -1.25 15.43 -8.37
CA TYR A 34 -1.32 14.15 -9.05
C TYR A 34 -0.63 13.09 -8.23
N LEU A 35 -1.31 11.97 -8.03
CA LEU A 35 -0.75 10.78 -7.42
C LEU A 35 -0.84 9.60 -8.41
N HIS A 36 0.12 8.73 -8.30
CA HIS A 36 0.07 7.46 -9.00
C HIS A 36 -0.81 6.49 -8.21
N ALA A 37 -1.80 5.92 -8.89
CA ALA A 37 -2.74 4.95 -8.33
C ALA A 37 -3.25 4.06 -9.45
N ARG A 38 -3.19 2.73 -9.29
CA ARG A 38 -3.61 1.78 -10.32
C ARG A 38 -4.28 0.58 -9.69
N HIS A 39 -5.37 0.11 -10.30
CA HIS A 39 -6.17 -1.03 -9.81
C HIS A 39 -6.72 -0.81 -8.39
N LEU A 40 -6.98 0.44 -8.03
CA LEU A 40 -7.54 0.85 -6.76
C LEU A 40 -8.94 1.40 -6.98
N ASP A 41 -9.85 1.18 -6.06
CA ASP A 41 -11.12 1.88 -5.99
C ASP A 41 -10.99 3.02 -4.97
N VAL A 42 -10.81 4.25 -5.47
CA VAL A 42 -10.65 5.45 -4.65
C VAL A 42 -12.02 5.92 -4.18
N GLN A 43 -12.25 5.84 -2.87
CA GLN A 43 -13.55 6.14 -2.26
C GLN A 43 -13.67 7.61 -1.86
N ARG A 44 -12.62 8.17 -1.30
CA ARG A 44 -12.65 9.50 -0.69
C ARG A 44 -11.27 10.15 -0.70
N VAL A 45 -11.26 11.48 -0.89
CA VAL A 45 -10.02 12.27 -0.80
C VAL A 45 -10.28 13.49 0.07
N LEU A 46 -9.38 13.73 1.04
CA LEU A 46 -9.38 14.95 1.86
C LEU A 46 -8.03 15.66 1.68
N CYS A 47 -8.06 17.00 1.67
CA CYS A 47 -6.86 17.84 1.75
C CYS A 47 -6.99 18.73 2.98
N ASN A 48 -6.05 18.62 3.92
CA ASN A 48 -6.09 19.31 5.22
C ASN A 48 -7.45 19.11 5.95
N GLY A 49 -8.04 17.90 5.85
CA GLY A 49 -9.33 17.57 6.44
C GLY A 49 -10.57 18.05 5.67
N HIS A 50 -10.40 18.75 4.54
CA HIS A 50 -11.50 19.19 3.69
C HIS A 50 -11.69 18.27 2.49
N GLU A 51 -12.96 17.95 2.17
CA GLU A 51 -13.30 17.15 0.99
C GLU A 51 -12.69 17.76 -0.29
N ALA A 52 -12.03 16.94 -1.07
CA ALA A 52 -11.41 17.33 -2.32
C ALA A 52 -12.06 16.59 -3.49
N ALA A 53 -12.40 17.34 -4.54
CA ALA A 53 -12.84 16.72 -5.79
C ALA A 53 -11.63 16.04 -6.45
N PHE A 54 -11.86 14.87 -7.02
CA PHE A 54 -10.83 14.12 -7.72
C PHE A 54 -11.34 13.48 -9.01
N GLU A 55 -10.43 13.24 -9.92
CA GLU A 55 -10.62 12.43 -11.12
C GLU A 55 -9.64 11.26 -11.05
N TYR A 56 -10.16 10.05 -11.21
CA TYR A 56 -9.35 8.84 -11.25
C TYR A 56 -9.45 8.16 -12.60
N VAL A 57 -8.32 7.96 -13.26
CA VAL A 57 -8.26 7.37 -14.61
C VAL A 57 -7.23 6.25 -14.60
N ASP A 58 -7.70 5.02 -14.46
CA ASP A 58 -6.86 3.84 -14.61
C ASP A 58 -6.94 3.33 -16.06
N ALA A 59 -5.89 3.60 -16.82
CA ALA A 59 -5.80 3.18 -18.22
C ALA A 59 -5.79 1.66 -18.41
N TYR A 60 -5.47 0.90 -17.36
CA TYR A 60 -5.30 -0.57 -17.40
C TYR A 60 -6.52 -1.32 -16.89
N ALA A 61 -7.43 -0.66 -16.16
CA ALA A 61 -8.65 -1.29 -15.64
C ALA A 61 -9.77 -1.46 -16.70
N ILE A 62 -9.65 -0.80 -17.85
CA ILE A 62 -10.79 -0.56 -18.77
C ILE A 62 -11.04 -1.72 -19.75
N HIS A 63 -10.18 -2.78 -19.82
CA HIS A 63 -10.20 -3.61 -21.04
C HIS A 63 -10.31 -5.10 -20.79
N ASP A 64 -11.41 -5.65 -21.29
CA ASP A 64 -11.48 -7.05 -21.66
C ASP A 64 -10.65 -7.29 -22.96
N LEU A 65 -9.38 -7.62 -22.76
CA LEU A 65 -8.44 -7.94 -23.84
C LEU A 65 -8.76 -9.29 -24.53
N HIS A 66 -9.79 -10.01 -24.07
CA HIS A 66 -10.21 -11.28 -24.66
C HIS A 66 -11.08 -11.09 -25.89
N ASP A 67 -11.65 -9.89 -26.12
CA ASP A 67 -12.37 -9.59 -27.36
C ASP A 67 -11.39 -9.30 -28.51
N ILE A 68 -11.17 -10.26 -29.36
CA ILE A 68 -10.30 -10.16 -30.55
C ILE A 68 -10.76 -9.04 -31.50
N HIS A 69 -12.06 -8.77 -31.58
CA HIS A 69 -12.62 -7.76 -32.48
C HIS A 69 -12.48 -6.34 -31.91
N GLY A 70 -12.56 -6.19 -30.60
CA GLY A 70 -12.39 -4.91 -29.89
C GLY A 70 -10.95 -4.51 -29.62
N HIS A 71 -9.97 -5.42 -29.80
CA HIS A 71 -8.59 -5.23 -29.36
C HIS A 71 -7.90 -3.94 -29.88
N ALA A 72 -8.14 -3.57 -31.12
CA ALA A 72 -7.55 -2.35 -31.71
C ALA A 72 -8.17 -1.06 -31.12
N GLN A 73 -9.48 -1.10 -30.78
CA GLN A 73 -10.13 0.01 -30.10
C GLN A 73 -9.66 0.08 -28.64
N ALA A 74 -9.62 -1.03 -27.92
CA ALA A 74 -9.13 -1.13 -26.57
C ALA A 74 -7.71 -0.55 -26.42
N LYS A 75 -6.79 -0.87 -27.35
CA LYS A 75 -5.45 -0.27 -27.37
C LYS A 75 -5.45 1.23 -27.56
N ARG A 76 -6.32 1.76 -28.42
CA ARG A 76 -6.44 3.22 -28.61
C ARG A 76 -6.95 3.90 -27.35
N ASP A 77 -7.96 3.31 -26.72
CA ASP A 77 -8.56 3.85 -25.50
C ASP A 77 -7.59 3.82 -24.33
N MET A 78 -6.81 2.73 -24.18
CA MET A 78 -5.69 2.65 -23.24
C MET A 78 -4.66 3.74 -23.49
N PHE A 79 -4.24 3.95 -24.73
CA PHE A 79 -3.25 4.98 -25.05
C PHE A 79 -3.76 6.38 -24.71
N VAL A 80 -5.02 6.68 -25.02
CA VAL A 80 -5.65 7.96 -24.68
C VAL A 80 -5.75 8.13 -23.18
N ALA A 81 -6.19 7.11 -22.44
CA ALA A 81 -6.28 7.14 -20.99
C ALA A 81 -4.90 7.29 -20.34
N ALA A 82 -3.90 6.51 -20.77
CA ALA A 82 -2.51 6.62 -20.29
C ALA A 82 -1.90 8.00 -20.57
N SER A 83 -2.24 8.61 -21.70
CA SER A 83 -1.79 9.97 -22.04
C SER A 83 -2.42 11.04 -21.13
N ARG A 84 -3.67 10.83 -20.70
CA ARG A 84 -4.35 11.72 -19.72
C ARG A 84 -3.80 11.56 -18.31
N ALA A 85 -3.36 10.37 -17.96
CA ALA A 85 -2.79 10.03 -16.66
C ALA A 85 -1.25 10.14 -16.64
N ALA A 86 -0.64 10.91 -17.56
CA ALA A 86 0.81 11.01 -17.68
C ALA A 86 1.50 11.54 -16.43
N ASP A 87 0.83 12.43 -15.68
CA ASP A 87 1.33 13.01 -14.43
C ASP A 87 0.92 12.18 -13.18
N GLY A 88 0.00 11.23 -13.34
CA GLY A 88 -0.56 10.36 -12.31
C GLY A 88 -2.02 10.02 -12.61
N GLU A 89 -2.44 8.83 -12.19
CA GLU A 89 -3.78 8.30 -12.45
C GLU A 89 -4.87 8.99 -11.58
N LEU A 90 -4.49 9.53 -10.42
CA LEU A 90 -5.36 10.24 -9.48
C LEU A 90 -5.04 11.74 -9.49
N CYS A 91 -5.92 12.53 -10.09
CA CYS A 91 -5.85 13.98 -10.11
C CYS A 91 -6.76 14.57 -9.03
N ILE A 92 -6.19 15.26 -8.06
CA ILE A 92 -6.88 15.85 -6.91
C ILE A 92 -6.94 17.36 -7.10
N THR A 93 -8.14 17.94 -7.05
CA THR A 93 -8.34 19.38 -7.07
C THR A 93 -8.33 19.91 -5.64
N LEU A 94 -7.35 20.74 -5.31
CA LEU A 94 -7.21 21.30 -3.97
C LEU A 94 -8.39 22.24 -3.63
N PRO A 95 -9.12 21.99 -2.54
CA PRO A 95 -10.14 22.89 -2.04
C PRO A 95 -9.49 24.22 -1.62
N GLU A 96 -10.26 25.28 -1.61
CA GLU A 96 -9.73 26.62 -1.30
C GLU A 96 -9.04 26.69 0.06
N ALA A 97 -9.60 26.02 1.06
CA ALA A 97 -9.06 25.94 2.42
C ALA A 97 -7.73 25.15 2.55
N ALA A 98 -7.35 24.37 1.52
CA ALA A 98 -6.10 23.60 1.50
C ALA A 98 -5.10 24.13 0.45
N ARG A 99 -5.34 25.31 -0.10
CA ARG A 99 -4.38 25.93 -1.03
C ARG A 99 -3.11 26.35 -0.30
N PRO A 100 -1.95 26.29 -0.99
CA PRO A 100 -0.69 26.69 -0.38
C PRO A 100 -0.72 28.14 0.09
N GLU A 101 -0.32 28.35 1.33
CA GLU A 101 -0.09 29.69 1.88
C GLU A 101 1.40 29.89 2.14
N PRO A 102 1.92 31.13 2.02
CA PRO A 102 3.29 31.43 2.42
C PRO A 102 3.50 31.10 3.90
N LEU A 103 4.69 30.65 4.27
CA LEU A 103 5.04 30.47 5.66
C LEU A 103 5.01 31.80 6.41
N PRO A 104 4.49 31.85 7.66
CA PRO A 104 4.25 33.09 8.40
C PRO A 104 5.50 33.88 8.81
N ASP A 105 6.66 33.23 8.86
CA ASP A 105 7.92 33.88 9.17
C ASP A 105 8.55 34.36 7.87
N GLY A 106 8.59 35.68 7.66
CA GLY A 106 9.10 36.45 6.50
C GLY A 106 10.47 36.06 5.93
N GLY A 107 10.72 34.77 5.83
CA GLY A 107 11.80 34.15 5.08
C GLY A 107 11.65 34.47 3.59
N ASN A 108 12.76 34.51 2.87
CA ASN A 108 12.84 34.77 1.45
C ASN A 108 11.79 33.95 0.69
N GLN A 109 11.25 34.47 -0.40
CA GLN A 109 10.24 33.80 -1.25
C GLN A 109 10.62 32.38 -1.75
N ASP A 110 11.84 31.96 -1.47
CA ASP A 110 12.37 30.62 -1.79
C ASP A 110 12.18 29.58 -0.66
N GLU A 111 11.63 29.94 0.52
CA GLU A 111 11.60 29.04 1.70
C GLU A 111 10.35 28.17 1.84
N GLY A 112 9.54 28.03 0.80
CA GLY A 112 8.49 27.05 0.75
C GLY A 112 7.11 27.54 1.21
N HIS A 113 6.15 26.66 1.18
CA HIS A 113 4.74 26.88 1.50
C HIS A 113 4.30 25.93 2.61
N THR A 114 3.18 26.23 3.25
CA THR A 114 2.59 25.34 4.25
C THR A 114 2.37 23.95 3.67
N PRO A 115 2.82 22.88 4.37
CA PRO A 115 2.57 21.51 3.94
C PRO A 115 1.08 21.21 3.83
N ILE A 116 0.72 20.37 2.86
CA ILE A 116 -0.63 19.88 2.65
C ILE A 116 -0.66 18.41 3.04
N THR A 117 -1.59 18.02 3.91
CA THR A 117 -1.88 16.63 4.19
C THR A 117 -2.98 16.16 3.25
N VAL A 118 -2.66 15.16 2.43
CA VAL A 118 -3.59 14.51 1.51
C VAL A 118 -3.95 13.14 2.07
N HIS A 119 -5.21 12.93 2.39
CA HIS A 119 -5.75 11.67 2.86
C HIS A 119 -6.59 11.04 1.75
N VAL A 120 -6.32 9.77 1.43
CA VAL A 120 -7.01 9.02 0.40
C VAL A 120 -7.51 7.70 0.98
N GLU A 121 -8.82 7.51 1.02
CA GLU A 121 -9.45 6.22 1.35
C GLU A 121 -9.65 5.41 0.08
N TYR A 122 -9.27 4.14 0.10
CA TYR A 122 -9.32 3.27 -1.07
C TYR A 122 -9.51 1.80 -0.73
N VAL A 123 -9.87 1.05 -1.75
CA VAL A 123 -10.12 -0.38 -1.67
C VAL A 123 -9.36 -1.11 -2.78
N LEU A 124 -8.88 -2.31 -2.46
CA LEU A 124 -8.23 -3.26 -3.35
C LEU A 124 -9.13 -4.49 -3.48
N GLU A 125 -9.89 -4.60 -4.57
CA GLU A 125 -10.78 -5.74 -4.79
C GLU A 125 -10.09 -6.89 -5.50
N ASP A 126 -9.27 -6.58 -6.49
CA ASP A 126 -8.64 -7.57 -7.35
C ASP A 126 -7.13 -7.33 -7.46
N VAL A 127 -6.39 -8.01 -6.62
CA VAL A 127 -4.97 -7.72 -6.40
C VAL A 127 -4.11 -8.63 -7.26
N HIS A 128 -3.65 -8.13 -8.42
CA HIS A 128 -2.93 -8.95 -9.38
C HIS A 128 -1.47 -8.57 -9.63
N GLU A 129 -1.13 -7.29 -9.59
CA GLU A 129 0.16 -6.85 -10.10
C GLU A 129 1.24 -6.72 -9.03
N ALA A 130 0.96 -6.02 -7.96
CA ALA A 130 1.96 -5.73 -6.93
C ALA A 130 1.72 -6.43 -5.61
N LEU A 131 0.53 -6.97 -5.40
CA LEU A 131 0.16 -7.73 -4.22
C LEU A 131 -0.31 -9.12 -4.65
N GLN A 132 0.25 -10.17 -4.06
CA GLN A 132 -0.12 -11.56 -4.33
C GLN A 132 -0.79 -12.14 -3.11
N VAL A 133 -2.04 -12.60 -3.27
CA VAL A 133 -2.74 -13.37 -2.25
C VAL A 133 -2.69 -14.84 -2.61
N VAL A 134 -2.21 -15.66 -1.69
CA VAL A 134 -2.11 -17.11 -1.83
C VAL A 134 -3.09 -17.75 -0.87
N VAL A 135 -4.03 -18.52 -1.40
CA VAL A 135 -5.08 -19.21 -0.61
C VAL A 135 -5.13 -20.70 -0.97
N PRO A 136 -5.77 -21.53 -0.13
CA PRO A 136 -6.08 -22.91 -0.49
C PRO A 136 -6.86 -23.00 -1.81
N THR A 137 -6.51 -23.96 -2.63
CA THR A 137 -7.19 -24.29 -3.89
C THR A 137 -7.55 -25.77 -3.89
N ALA A 138 -8.41 -26.20 -4.82
CA ALA A 138 -8.78 -27.62 -4.94
C ALA A 138 -7.55 -28.52 -5.12
N ASP A 139 -6.54 -28.05 -5.86
CA ASP A 139 -5.28 -28.79 -6.10
C ASP A 139 -4.29 -28.71 -4.93
N ALA A 140 -4.48 -27.77 -4.01
CA ALA A 140 -3.62 -27.55 -2.86
C ALA A 140 -4.45 -27.11 -1.64
N PRO A 141 -5.32 -27.96 -1.09
CA PRO A 141 -6.28 -27.62 -0.04
C PRO A 141 -5.62 -27.25 1.29
N TYR A 142 -4.42 -27.78 1.55
CA TYR A 142 -3.68 -27.54 2.80
C TYR A 142 -2.68 -26.36 2.71
N ARG A 143 -2.80 -25.54 1.68
CA ARG A 143 -1.96 -24.36 1.54
C ARG A 143 -2.32 -23.33 2.62
N VAL A 144 -1.30 -22.89 3.35
CA VAL A 144 -1.51 -21.84 4.37
C VAL A 144 -1.73 -20.50 3.68
N PRO A 145 -2.85 -19.78 3.97
CA PRO A 145 -3.09 -18.46 3.41
C PRO A 145 -1.99 -17.48 3.78
N HIS A 146 -1.51 -16.74 2.81
CA HIS A 146 -0.56 -15.64 3.00
C HIS A 146 -0.65 -14.65 1.85
N LEU A 147 -0.18 -13.44 2.09
CA LEU A 147 -0.08 -12.41 1.07
C LEU A 147 1.27 -11.70 1.16
N TYR A 148 1.71 -11.15 0.05
CA TYR A 148 2.96 -10.40 -0.01
C TYR A 148 2.98 -9.44 -1.18
N THR A 149 3.72 -8.34 -1.01
CA THR A 149 4.02 -7.43 -2.11
C THR A 149 4.97 -8.10 -3.09
N ARG A 150 4.66 -8.02 -4.37
CA ARG A 150 5.47 -8.59 -5.45
C ARG A 150 5.81 -7.51 -6.46
N PRO A 151 7.00 -6.92 -6.38
CA PRO A 151 7.41 -5.93 -7.36
C PRO A 151 7.58 -6.61 -8.73
N LYS A 152 6.70 -6.32 -9.67
CA LYS A 152 6.79 -6.78 -11.07
C LYS A 152 7.48 -5.78 -11.98
N GLY A 153 7.91 -4.64 -11.45
CA GLY A 153 8.54 -3.58 -12.23
C GLY A 153 8.55 -2.24 -11.49
N PRO A 154 9.03 -1.19 -12.12
CA PRO A 154 9.21 0.11 -11.48
C PRO A 154 7.90 0.81 -11.07
N ASN A 155 6.74 0.34 -11.50
CA ASN A 155 5.43 0.96 -11.24
C ASN A 155 4.54 0.08 -10.35
N SER A 156 5.13 -0.73 -9.47
CA SER A 156 4.38 -1.70 -8.67
C SER A 156 3.75 -1.10 -7.42
N ALA A 157 4.35 -0.06 -6.83
CA ALA A 157 3.85 0.54 -5.59
C ALA A 157 2.44 1.13 -5.77
N ARG A 158 2.21 1.83 -6.87
CA ARG A 158 0.91 2.42 -7.21
C ARG A 158 -0.25 1.42 -7.32
N CYS A 159 0.06 0.12 -7.42
CA CYS A 159 -0.96 -0.93 -7.50
C CYS A 159 -1.42 -1.43 -6.13
N TRP A 160 -0.89 -0.90 -5.02
CA TRP A 160 -1.36 -1.21 -3.68
C TRP A 160 -1.50 0.03 -2.77
N VAL A 161 -0.93 1.17 -3.15
CA VAL A 161 -1.05 2.43 -2.40
C VAL A 161 -1.00 3.64 -3.34
N PRO A 162 -1.91 4.61 -3.23
CA PRO A 162 -1.75 5.91 -3.89
C PRO A 162 -0.49 6.59 -3.37
N CYS A 163 0.44 6.95 -4.26
CA CYS A 163 1.75 7.49 -3.87
C CYS A 163 2.40 8.31 -4.99
N VAL A 164 3.54 8.91 -4.71
CA VAL A 164 4.46 9.42 -5.73
C VAL A 164 5.42 8.28 -6.09
N ASP A 165 5.10 7.55 -7.17
CA ASP A 165 5.80 6.33 -7.56
C ASP A 165 6.96 6.61 -8.51
N THR A 166 7.96 7.31 -8.00
CA THR A 166 9.22 7.60 -8.72
C THR A 166 10.43 7.14 -7.90
N LEU A 167 11.59 6.98 -8.52
CA LEU A 167 12.81 6.55 -7.81
C LEU A 167 13.47 7.69 -7.03
N TRP A 168 13.26 8.92 -7.47
CA TRP A 168 13.90 10.12 -6.89
C TRP A 168 13.06 10.77 -5.79
N ASP A 169 11.74 10.62 -5.83
CA ASP A 169 10.89 11.09 -4.74
C ASP A 169 10.93 10.09 -3.59
N ARG A 170 11.48 10.55 -2.48
CA ARG A 170 11.66 9.75 -1.28
C ARG A 170 11.03 10.44 -0.10
N CYS A 171 10.36 9.67 0.74
CA CYS A 171 9.79 10.14 1.99
C CYS A 171 10.02 9.14 3.12
N THR A 172 9.75 9.54 4.34
CA THR A 172 9.66 8.63 5.48
C THR A 172 8.30 7.97 5.48
N TRP A 173 8.20 6.75 6.08
CA TRP A 173 6.97 5.98 6.04
C TRP A 173 6.56 5.49 7.42
N GLU A 174 5.25 5.47 7.63
CA GLU A 174 4.58 4.73 8.69
C GLU A 174 3.61 3.75 8.04
N LEU A 175 3.68 2.48 8.46
CA LEU A 175 2.81 1.42 7.95
C LEU A 175 2.04 0.82 9.12
N GLU A 176 0.73 0.77 8.99
CA GLU A 176 -0.19 0.14 9.94
C GLU A 176 -0.91 -1.00 9.23
N PHE A 177 -0.80 -2.21 9.76
CA PHE A 177 -1.46 -3.37 9.20
C PHE A 177 -2.38 -4.01 10.23
N VAL A 178 -3.67 -4.05 9.93
CA VAL A 178 -4.67 -4.79 10.68
C VAL A 178 -4.87 -6.13 10.00
N VAL A 179 -4.72 -7.23 10.75
CA VAL A 179 -4.86 -8.61 10.23
C VAL A 179 -5.73 -9.45 11.15
N PRO A 180 -6.39 -10.50 10.65
CA PRO A 180 -6.94 -11.53 11.51
C PRO A 180 -5.85 -12.09 12.43
N ARG A 181 -6.12 -12.20 13.71
CA ARG A 181 -5.14 -12.72 14.67
C ARG A 181 -4.76 -14.16 14.40
N ARG A 182 -5.71 -14.96 13.91
CA ARG A 182 -5.54 -16.38 13.62
C ARG A 182 -6.18 -16.74 12.29
N LEU A 183 -5.63 -17.77 11.65
CA LEU A 183 -6.19 -18.31 10.41
C LEU A 183 -6.84 -19.66 10.67
N THR A 184 -8.06 -19.82 10.21
CA THR A 184 -8.68 -21.14 10.11
C THR A 184 -8.08 -21.87 8.92
N VAL A 185 -7.30 -22.90 9.16
CA VAL A 185 -6.66 -23.73 8.11
C VAL A 185 -7.16 -25.16 8.28
N GLU A 186 -7.70 -25.75 7.21
CA GLU A 186 -7.97 -27.19 7.18
C GLU A 186 -6.64 -27.94 7.15
N ARG A 187 -6.38 -28.77 8.16
CA ARG A 187 -5.18 -29.62 8.23
C ARG A 187 -5.55 -31.10 8.05
N ALA A 188 -4.67 -31.82 7.37
CA ALA A 188 -4.84 -33.22 7.12
C ALA A 188 -4.68 -34.12 8.38
N ASP A 189 -4.03 -33.59 9.42
CA ASP A 189 -3.62 -34.30 10.62
C ASP A 189 -4.50 -34.04 11.85
N GLY A 190 -5.56 -33.25 11.70
CA GLY A 190 -6.53 -32.96 12.78
C GLY A 190 -5.92 -32.17 13.95
N ASP A 191 -4.77 -31.51 13.74
CA ASP A 191 -4.15 -30.65 14.73
C ASP A 191 -4.93 -29.33 14.77
N ASP A 192 -5.56 -29.04 15.92
CA ASP A 192 -6.38 -27.84 16.17
C ASP A 192 -5.55 -26.58 16.45
N ASP A 193 -4.23 -26.64 16.28
CA ASP A 193 -3.36 -25.48 16.49
C ASP A 193 -3.58 -24.47 15.37
N VAL A 194 -4.36 -23.42 15.69
CA VAL A 194 -4.70 -22.32 14.77
C VAL A 194 -3.54 -21.34 14.75
N PRO A 195 -2.79 -21.27 13.63
CA PRO A 195 -1.59 -20.46 13.61
C PRO A 195 -1.90 -18.97 13.69
N GLU A 196 -1.08 -18.25 14.46
CA GLU A 196 -1.14 -16.80 14.51
C GLU A 196 -0.61 -16.17 13.21
N VAL A 197 -1.20 -15.04 12.84
CA VAL A 197 -0.78 -14.25 11.68
C VAL A 197 0.27 -13.25 12.10
N PHE A 198 1.38 -13.22 11.36
CA PHE A 198 2.40 -12.20 11.49
C PHE A 198 2.44 -11.34 10.22
N VAL A 199 2.73 -10.07 10.41
CA VAL A 199 3.05 -9.15 9.31
C VAL A 199 4.51 -8.78 9.42
N ILE A 200 5.19 -8.69 8.28
CA ILE A 200 6.56 -8.21 8.18
C ILE A 200 6.57 -7.16 7.09
N GLY A 201 7.00 -5.96 7.45
CA GLY A 201 7.06 -4.80 6.57
C GLY A 201 8.47 -4.23 6.45
N THR A 202 8.65 -3.37 5.46
CA THR A 202 9.85 -2.54 5.36
C THR A 202 9.91 -1.56 6.53
N GLY A 203 11.07 -1.41 7.12
CA GLY A 203 11.30 -0.56 8.29
C GLY A 203 11.41 -1.37 9.57
N GLU A 204 11.28 -0.69 10.70
CA GLU A 204 11.36 -1.25 12.04
C GLU A 204 9.96 -1.50 12.60
N LEU A 205 9.70 -2.68 13.15
CA LEU A 205 8.47 -2.97 13.88
C LEU A 205 8.51 -2.20 15.21
N THR A 206 7.68 -1.17 15.32
CA THR A 206 7.61 -0.31 16.52
C THR A 206 6.58 -0.80 17.52
N GLU A 207 5.50 -1.42 17.05
CA GLU A 207 4.46 -1.94 17.92
C GLU A 207 3.73 -3.13 17.28
N HIS A 208 3.37 -4.11 18.11
CA HIS A 208 2.43 -5.18 17.78
C HIS A 208 1.46 -5.34 18.95
N ALA A 209 0.19 -5.16 18.67
CA ALA A 209 -0.87 -5.17 19.68
C ALA A 209 -2.13 -5.89 19.17
N VAL A 210 -2.99 -6.28 20.11
CA VAL A 210 -4.36 -6.69 19.78
C VAL A 210 -5.16 -5.45 19.39
N HIS A 211 -5.97 -5.55 18.36
CA HIS A 211 -6.81 -4.44 17.90
C HIS A 211 -7.76 -3.97 19.01
N PRO A 212 -7.84 -2.67 19.33
CA PRO A 212 -8.55 -2.16 20.51
C PRO A 212 -10.05 -2.42 20.50
N HIS A 213 -10.66 -2.58 19.32
CA HIS A 213 -12.11 -2.77 19.18
C HIS A 213 -12.49 -4.16 18.64
N ASP A 214 -11.52 -4.99 18.27
CA ASP A 214 -11.75 -6.32 17.74
C ASP A 214 -10.66 -7.29 18.20
N PRO A 215 -10.90 -8.11 19.25
CA PRO A 215 -9.89 -9.01 19.81
C PRO A 215 -9.47 -10.15 18.85
N GLU A 216 -10.23 -10.37 17.77
CA GLU A 216 -9.88 -11.35 16.74
C GLU A 216 -8.88 -10.79 15.71
N LYS A 217 -8.50 -9.52 15.84
CA LYS A 217 -7.50 -8.84 14.99
C LYS A 217 -6.27 -8.42 15.77
N SER A 218 -5.15 -8.37 15.09
CA SER A 218 -3.88 -7.80 15.55
C SER A 218 -3.51 -6.62 14.68
N VAL A 219 -2.80 -5.66 15.26
CA VAL A 219 -2.28 -4.49 14.57
C VAL A 219 -0.75 -4.51 14.66
N PHE A 220 -0.10 -4.25 13.52
CA PHE A 220 1.34 -4.14 13.39
C PHE A 220 1.71 -2.75 12.89
N TYR A 221 2.58 -2.04 13.62
CA TYR A 221 3.07 -0.72 13.25
C TYR A 221 4.55 -0.78 12.87
N TYR A 222 4.84 -0.30 11.67
CA TYR A 222 6.21 -0.20 11.14
C TYR A 222 6.57 1.25 10.86
N THR A 223 7.80 1.62 11.15
CA THR A 223 8.34 2.95 10.83
C THR A 223 9.59 2.81 9.97
N GLN A 224 9.63 3.52 8.85
CA GLN A 224 10.82 3.66 8.02
C GLN A 224 11.31 5.12 8.08
N PRO A 225 12.25 5.44 8.99
CA PRO A 225 12.70 6.80 9.22
C PRO A 225 13.68 7.31 8.16
N VAL A 226 14.25 6.39 7.38
CA VAL A 226 15.13 6.75 6.26
C VAL A 226 14.27 7.00 5.03
N ALA A 227 14.41 8.18 4.42
CA ALA A 227 13.67 8.56 3.23
C ALA A 227 13.86 7.52 2.10
N THR A 228 12.79 6.84 1.76
CA THR A 228 12.74 5.68 0.86
C THR A 228 11.68 5.91 -0.21
N SER A 229 11.96 5.53 -1.46
CA SER A 229 10.95 5.60 -2.53
C SER A 229 9.89 4.52 -2.35
N ALA A 230 8.67 4.78 -2.82
CA ALA A 230 7.52 3.88 -2.72
C ALA A 230 7.83 2.47 -3.28
N GLN A 231 8.65 2.38 -4.33
CA GLN A 231 9.02 1.11 -4.98
C GLN A 231 9.83 0.16 -4.09
N HIS A 232 10.42 0.66 -3.01
CA HIS A 232 11.18 -0.15 -2.05
C HIS A 232 10.37 -0.49 -0.79
N MET A 233 9.12 -0.06 -0.73
CA MET A 233 8.21 -0.43 0.35
C MET A 233 7.57 -1.78 0.04
N ALA A 234 7.70 -2.71 0.99
CA ALA A 234 7.22 -4.07 0.84
C ALA A 234 6.68 -4.62 2.17
N PHE A 235 5.75 -5.54 2.07
CA PHE A 235 5.26 -6.28 3.24
C PHE A 235 4.80 -7.68 2.85
N CYS A 236 4.72 -8.56 3.85
CA CYS A 236 4.03 -9.83 3.75
C CYS A 236 3.25 -10.12 5.02
N ALA A 237 2.15 -10.85 4.90
CA ALA A 237 1.33 -11.28 6.03
C ALA A 237 0.93 -12.74 5.87
N GLY A 238 0.93 -13.49 6.96
CA GLY A 238 0.60 -14.90 6.97
C GLY A 238 0.98 -15.58 8.27
N ALA A 239 0.66 -16.86 8.37
CA ALA A 239 1.08 -17.71 9.49
C ALA A 239 2.55 -18.13 9.31
N PHE A 240 3.46 -17.22 9.61
CA PHE A 240 4.89 -17.44 9.50
C PHE A 240 5.50 -17.84 10.83
N VAL A 241 6.51 -18.69 10.78
CA VAL A 241 7.38 -18.97 11.93
C VAL A 241 8.62 -18.10 11.81
N LEU A 242 8.80 -17.24 12.80
CA LEU A 242 9.99 -16.40 12.92
C LEU A 242 11.12 -17.20 13.57
N ALA A 243 12.15 -17.52 12.80
CA ALA A 243 13.38 -18.10 13.34
C ALA A 243 14.45 -17.00 13.41
N ARG A 244 14.90 -16.67 14.62
CA ARG A 244 16.07 -15.80 14.80
C ARG A 244 17.33 -16.61 14.56
N HIS A 245 18.15 -16.16 13.65
CA HIS A 245 19.46 -16.72 13.39
C HIS A 245 20.51 -15.66 13.69
N SER A 246 21.26 -15.85 14.77
CA SER A 246 22.43 -15.03 15.08
C SER A 246 23.68 -15.82 14.65
N PRO A 247 24.31 -15.50 13.51
CA PRO A 247 25.60 -16.10 13.18
C PRO A 247 26.62 -15.68 14.24
N THR A 248 27.28 -16.64 14.83
CA THR A 248 28.32 -16.43 15.85
C THR A 248 29.32 -15.37 15.39
N GLY A 249 29.30 -14.20 16.05
CA GLY A 249 30.25 -13.11 15.81
C GLY A 249 29.77 -11.98 14.91
N ALA A 250 28.54 -12.01 14.40
CA ALA A 250 27.99 -10.90 13.62
C ALA A 250 27.06 -10.01 14.48
N PRO A 251 27.14 -8.68 14.35
CA PRO A 251 26.26 -7.75 15.06
C PRO A 251 24.84 -7.68 14.48
N VAL A 252 24.51 -8.45 13.45
CA VAL A 252 23.23 -8.42 12.74
C VAL A 252 22.45 -9.69 13.01
N GLU A 253 21.29 -9.54 13.60
CA GLU A 253 20.29 -10.60 13.76
C GLU A 253 19.51 -10.77 12.46
N LEU A 254 19.67 -11.93 11.80
CA LEU A 254 18.89 -12.29 10.62
C LEU A 254 17.67 -13.11 11.04
N SER A 255 16.47 -12.62 10.73
CA SER A 255 15.24 -13.36 10.93
C SER A 255 14.85 -14.10 9.64
N HIS A 256 14.71 -15.42 9.72
CA HIS A 256 14.20 -16.24 8.61
C HIS A 256 12.71 -16.53 8.80
N ILE A 257 11.98 -16.44 7.70
CA ILE A 257 10.55 -16.71 7.64
C ILE A 257 10.37 -18.07 7.00
N HIS A 258 9.70 -18.98 7.69
CA HIS A 258 9.26 -20.23 7.12
C HIS A 258 7.73 -20.30 7.11
N SER A 259 7.12 -20.63 5.97
CA SER A 259 5.74 -21.11 5.98
C SER A 259 5.73 -22.44 6.76
N GLY A 260 4.98 -22.45 7.88
CA GLY A 260 5.03 -23.58 8.83
C GLY A 260 4.65 -24.91 8.19
N ARG A 261 5.62 -25.62 7.64
CA ARG A 261 5.58 -27.07 7.59
C ARG A 261 6.29 -27.55 8.84
N ALA A 262 5.53 -28.21 9.70
CA ALA A 262 6.07 -28.89 10.86
C ALA A 262 7.30 -29.70 10.45
N ARG A 263 8.36 -29.56 11.22
CA ARG A 263 9.52 -30.46 11.16
C ARG A 263 8.98 -31.90 11.41
N ARG A 264 9.29 -32.81 10.52
CA ARG A 264 9.42 -34.23 10.88
C ARG A 264 10.78 -34.44 11.52
#